data_b5443c727f3831d1ef1c585b1e814287
#
_entry.id   b5443c727f3831d1ef1c585b1e814287
#
_cell.length_a   1.000
_cell.length_b   1.000
_cell.length_c   1.000
_cell.angle_alpha   90.00
_cell.angle_beta   90.00
_cell.angle_gamma   90.00
#
_symmetry.space_group_name_H-M   'P 1'
#
loop_
_entity.id
_entity.type
_entity.pdbx_description
1 polymer ?
#
loop_
_entity_poly.entity_id
_entity_poly.type
_entity_poly.pdbx_seq_one_letter_code
_entity_poly.pdbx_strand_id
1 'polypeptide(L)'
;VTHRRHPIYLDHAATSWPKPPEVTEAIRQALDSLTANAGRSGHRASLDSARMVFETRRQLAELFGVRNSEDLVFVRGCTEGLNLVLKGRLQAGDQVVVSPLEHNAVMRPLVRLARELPLTLDPLPADSLGRIDWDAARQRAARGSGPPALIVVQHASNVHGVVQDIERAKQTFPGSPLLVDAAQTAGVLPIDVDRQQIDFLCASVHKGLLGPTGVGVAYLSPKYEVRPLIDGGTGSRSESLEQPDFRPDRYEAGTLNLHGLAGTLGALRGQPQRGLLGAEKRRLSGQMLAALAAIRGVEIRSPTDGTALCVSFRILGLGPEEISLRLEREFGILSRPGLHCAPAAHQHLGTFPAGTVRLSPGWGNTPEDIDAAVRAIEQISSAAR
;
A
#
# COMPACT_ATOMS: atom_id res chain seq x y z
N VAL A 1 -35.34 -12.52 -2.91
CA VAL A 1 -33.94 -12.16 -3.08
C VAL A 1 -33.79 -11.55 -4.46
N THR A 2 -33.78 -10.23 -4.56
CA THR A 2 -33.49 -9.52 -5.80
C THR A 2 -32.02 -9.79 -6.16
N HIS A 3 -31.77 -10.60 -7.18
CA HIS A 3 -30.43 -10.85 -7.71
C HIS A 3 -29.86 -9.53 -8.25
N ARG A 4 -28.98 -8.88 -7.49
CA ARG A 4 -28.11 -7.82 -8.01
C ARG A 4 -27.28 -8.42 -9.15
N ARG A 5 -27.15 -7.73 -10.27
CA ARG A 5 -26.35 -8.20 -11.42
C ARG A 5 -24.84 -8.37 -11.09
N HIS A 6 -24.37 -7.75 -9.99
CA HIS A 6 -22.98 -7.83 -9.53
C HIS A 6 -22.92 -7.93 -7.99
N PRO A 7 -21.92 -8.66 -7.43
CA PRO A 7 -21.71 -8.72 -6.00
C PRO A 7 -21.30 -7.34 -5.44
N ILE A 8 -21.55 -7.13 -4.14
CA ILE A 8 -21.02 -5.96 -3.43
C ILE A 8 -19.56 -6.26 -3.08
N TYR A 9 -18.64 -5.53 -3.71
CA TYR A 9 -17.22 -5.71 -3.50
C TYR A 9 -16.71 -4.79 -2.40
N LEU A 10 -16.28 -5.38 -1.26
CA LEU A 10 -15.75 -4.66 -0.09
C LEU A 10 -14.34 -5.16 0.30
N ASP A 11 -13.52 -5.54 -0.70
CA ASP A 11 -12.11 -5.94 -0.49
C ASP A 11 -11.11 -5.05 -1.24
N HIS A 12 -11.37 -3.75 -1.30
CA HIS A 12 -10.49 -2.77 -1.98
C HIS A 12 -9.09 -2.64 -1.36
N ALA A 13 -8.91 -3.02 -0.09
CA ALA A 13 -7.60 -3.02 0.54
C ALA A 13 -6.69 -4.15 0.01
N ALA A 14 -7.25 -5.19 -0.61
CA ALA A 14 -6.48 -6.20 -1.34
C ALA A 14 -6.15 -5.73 -2.76
N THR A 15 -7.16 -5.35 -3.54
CA THR A 15 -7.04 -4.72 -4.86
C THR A 15 -8.32 -3.95 -5.17
N SER A 16 -8.27 -2.87 -5.94
CA SER A 16 -9.48 -2.16 -6.35
C SER A 16 -10.23 -2.90 -7.45
N TRP A 17 -11.57 -2.90 -7.37
CA TRP A 17 -12.48 -3.41 -8.40
C TRP A 17 -13.86 -2.74 -8.27
N PRO A 18 -14.54 -2.36 -9.39
CA PRO A 18 -14.03 -2.39 -10.77
C PRO A 18 -12.90 -1.37 -10.98
N LYS A 19 -12.18 -1.52 -12.09
CA LYS A 19 -11.24 -0.49 -12.54
C LYS A 19 -12.01 0.60 -13.29
N PRO A 20 -11.55 1.87 -13.23
CA PRO A 20 -12.09 2.92 -14.07
C PRO A 20 -11.99 2.57 -15.56
N PRO A 21 -12.97 2.99 -16.39
CA PRO A 21 -12.97 2.68 -17.82
C PRO A 21 -11.69 3.12 -18.54
N GLU A 22 -11.10 4.22 -18.14
CA GLU A 22 -9.86 4.77 -18.72
C GLU A 22 -8.68 3.81 -18.60
N VAL A 23 -8.66 2.98 -17.54
CA VAL A 23 -7.63 1.96 -17.33
C VAL A 23 -7.76 0.85 -18.36
N THR A 24 -8.97 0.32 -18.51
CA THR A 24 -9.25 -0.76 -19.47
C THR A 24 -8.99 -0.29 -20.90
N GLU A 25 -9.45 0.90 -21.24
CA GLU A 25 -9.26 1.49 -22.56
C GLU A 25 -7.79 1.73 -22.88
N ALA A 26 -7.00 2.26 -21.94
CA ALA A 26 -5.58 2.49 -22.15
C ALA A 26 -4.80 1.17 -22.35
N ILE A 27 -5.15 0.11 -21.61
CA ILE A 27 -4.55 -1.22 -21.80
C ILE A 27 -4.93 -1.79 -23.16
N ARG A 28 -6.22 -1.70 -23.55
CA ARG A 28 -6.69 -2.17 -24.85
C ARG A 28 -5.97 -1.46 -25.99
N GLN A 29 -5.87 -0.14 -25.94
CA GLN A 29 -5.16 0.65 -26.93
C GLN A 29 -3.68 0.26 -27.03
N ALA A 30 -3.02 0.01 -25.89
CA ALA A 30 -1.62 -0.41 -25.88
C ALA A 30 -1.43 -1.84 -26.47
N LEU A 31 -2.44 -2.71 -26.37
CA LEU A 31 -2.42 -4.05 -26.98
C LEU A 31 -2.75 -4.00 -28.49
N ASP A 32 -3.69 -3.15 -28.90
CA ASP A 32 -4.12 -3.01 -30.30
C ASP A 32 -3.11 -2.22 -31.14
N SER A 33 -2.34 -1.34 -30.53
CA SER A 33 -1.28 -0.58 -31.18
C SER A 33 0.08 -1.30 -31.11
N LEU A 34 0.98 -0.95 -32.02
CA LEU A 34 2.34 -1.47 -31.97
C LEU A 34 3.10 -0.86 -30.78
N THR A 35 3.04 -1.53 -29.62
CA THR A 35 3.79 -1.19 -28.43
C THR A 35 5.15 -1.91 -28.44
N ALA A 36 6.20 -1.16 -28.75
CA ALA A 36 7.58 -1.67 -28.81
C ALA A 36 8.33 -1.42 -27.50
N ASN A 37 9.43 -2.14 -27.29
CA ASN A 37 10.27 -1.96 -26.10
C ASN A 37 10.78 -0.53 -26.01
N ALA A 38 10.48 0.14 -24.89
CA ALA A 38 10.83 1.54 -24.67
C ALA A 38 12.35 1.74 -24.61
N GLY A 39 12.85 2.76 -25.32
CA GLY A 39 14.25 3.20 -25.24
C GLY A 39 15.30 2.26 -25.86
N ARG A 40 14.89 1.15 -26.51
CA ARG A 40 15.85 0.16 -27.08
C ARG A 40 15.97 0.20 -28.60
N SER A 41 15.26 1.10 -29.27
CA SER A 41 15.29 1.25 -30.73
C SER A 41 14.94 2.67 -31.13
N GLY A 42 15.47 3.12 -32.30
CA GLY A 42 15.21 4.46 -32.83
C GLY A 42 13.90 4.59 -33.64
N HIS A 43 13.13 3.51 -33.81
CA HIS A 43 11.89 3.59 -34.58
C HIS A 43 10.73 4.21 -33.76
N ARG A 44 9.74 4.76 -34.45
CA ARG A 44 8.64 5.52 -33.88
C ARG A 44 7.93 4.79 -32.72
N ALA A 45 7.61 3.51 -32.87
CA ALA A 45 6.90 2.76 -31.83
C ALA A 45 7.70 2.67 -30.51
N SER A 46 9.03 2.52 -30.56
CA SER A 46 9.89 2.52 -29.38
C SER A 46 9.92 3.89 -28.69
N LEU A 47 9.96 4.98 -29.50
CA LEU A 47 9.91 6.34 -28.98
C LEU A 47 8.56 6.67 -28.35
N ASP A 48 7.45 6.22 -28.94
CA ASP A 48 6.12 6.43 -28.39
C ASP A 48 5.94 5.66 -27.06
N SER A 49 6.47 4.43 -26.97
CA SER A 49 6.51 3.69 -25.71
C SER A 49 7.36 4.38 -24.64
N ALA A 50 8.52 4.92 -25.01
CA ALA A 50 9.39 5.68 -24.11
C ALA A 50 8.69 6.95 -23.59
N ARG A 51 7.99 7.68 -24.46
CA ARG A 51 7.17 8.85 -24.05
C ARG A 51 6.06 8.47 -23.07
N MET A 52 5.36 7.37 -23.30
CA MET A 52 4.33 6.85 -22.39
C MET A 52 4.93 6.51 -21.02
N VAL A 53 6.06 5.82 -20.97
CA VAL A 53 6.77 5.49 -19.72
C VAL A 53 7.20 6.77 -18.99
N PHE A 54 7.81 7.72 -19.70
CA PHE A 54 8.21 9.02 -19.14
C PHE A 54 7.02 9.78 -18.56
N GLU A 55 5.93 9.89 -19.32
CA GLU A 55 4.73 10.61 -18.90
C GLU A 55 4.07 9.96 -17.68
N THR A 56 4.03 8.62 -17.62
CA THR A 56 3.51 7.89 -16.45
C THR A 56 4.35 8.20 -15.21
N ARG A 57 5.68 8.21 -15.33
CA ARG A 57 6.61 8.53 -14.25
C ARG A 57 6.44 9.97 -13.79
N ARG A 58 6.34 10.91 -14.72
CA ARG A 58 6.16 12.33 -14.46
C ARG A 58 4.89 12.60 -13.66
N GLN A 59 3.75 12.01 -14.07
CA GLN A 59 2.48 12.18 -13.36
C GLN A 59 2.49 11.54 -11.97
N LEU A 60 3.16 10.40 -11.78
CA LEU A 60 3.34 9.81 -10.45
C LEU A 60 4.27 10.65 -9.58
N ALA A 61 5.34 11.21 -10.14
CA ALA A 61 6.24 12.11 -9.44
C ALA A 61 5.50 13.38 -8.98
N GLU A 62 4.67 13.96 -9.84
CA GLU A 62 3.82 15.10 -9.52
C GLU A 62 2.82 14.76 -8.41
N LEU A 63 2.16 13.59 -8.47
CA LEU A 63 1.21 13.13 -7.45
C LEU A 63 1.84 12.98 -6.05
N PHE A 64 3.12 12.61 -5.98
CA PHE A 64 3.84 12.39 -4.72
C PHE A 64 4.77 13.55 -4.32
N GLY A 65 4.75 14.68 -5.04
CA GLY A 65 5.63 15.82 -4.75
C GLY A 65 7.12 15.50 -4.96
N VAL A 66 7.45 14.57 -5.87
CA VAL A 66 8.83 14.22 -6.23
C VAL A 66 9.36 15.22 -7.25
N ARG A 67 10.44 15.93 -6.91
CA ARG A 67 11.01 16.99 -7.78
C ARG A 67 11.61 16.46 -9.07
N ASN A 68 12.46 15.43 -8.96
CA ASN A 68 13.05 14.77 -10.10
C ASN A 68 12.38 13.42 -10.33
N SER A 69 11.65 13.30 -11.45
CA SER A 69 10.91 12.08 -11.76
C SER A 69 11.80 10.84 -11.89
N GLU A 70 13.09 10.98 -12.17
CA GLU A 70 14.05 9.88 -12.26
C GLU A 70 14.31 9.22 -10.90
N ASP A 71 14.04 9.91 -9.79
CA ASP A 71 14.12 9.37 -8.42
C ASP A 71 12.94 8.44 -8.08
N LEU A 72 11.94 8.35 -8.96
CA LEU A 72 10.82 7.43 -8.86
C LEU A 72 11.01 6.30 -9.86
N VAL A 73 11.16 5.07 -9.37
CA VAL A 73 11.43 3.89 -10.19
C VAL A 73 10.24 2.95 -10.21
N PHE A 74 10.05 2.27 -11.34
CA PHE A 74 9.00 1.26 -11.51
C PHE A 74 9.46 -0.07 -10.94
N VAL A 75 8.55 -0.70 -10.21
CA VAL A 75 8.71 -2.03 -9.62
C VAL A 75 7.43 -2.84 -9.89
N ARG A 76 7.44 -4.15 -9.67
CA ARG A 76 6.25 -5.01 -9.89
C ARG A 76 5.13 -4.78 -8.88
N GLY A 77 5.42 -4.09 -7.78
CA GLY A 77 4.47 -3.76 -6.71
C GLY A 77 5.19 -3.25 -5.47
N CYS A 78 4.45 -2.76 -4.49
CA CYS A 78 4.99 -2.24 -3.24
C CYS A 78 5.96 -3.21 -2.55
N THR A 79 5.67 -4.51 -2.58
CA THR A 79 6.54 -5.55 -1.99
C THR A 79 7.95 -5.55 -2.58
N GLU A 80 8.10 -5.38 -3.89
CA GLU A 80 9.42 -5.30 -4.52
C GLU A 80 10.13 -4.00 -4.14
N GLY A 81 9.42 -2.86 -4.14
CA GLY A 81 9.99 -1.58 -3.71
C GLY A 81 10.49 -1.62 -2.26
N LEU A 82 9.70 -2.19 -1.34
CA LEU A 82 10.12 -2.40 0.04
C LEU A 82 11.36 -3.30 0.14
N ASN A 83 11.41 -4.41 -0.61
CA ASN A 83 12.59 -5.28 -0.65
C ASN A 83 13.81 -4.55 -1.24
N LEU A 84 13.62 -3.72 -2.27
CA LEU A 84 14.69 -2.92 -2.87
C LEU A 84 15.34 -2.01 -1.82
N VAL A 85 14.54 -1.26 -1.08
CA VAL A 85 15.06 -0.36 -0.04
C VAL A 85 15.68 -1.15 1.11
N LEU A 86 14.97 -2.13 1.69
CA LEU A 86 15.44 -2.86 2.86
C LEU A 86 16.75 -3.64 2.57
N LYS A 87 16.81 -4.37 1.47
CA LYS A 87 17.99 -5.18 1.11
C LYS A 87 19.11 -4.33 0.52
N GLY A 88 18.77 -3.25 -0.19
CA GLY A 88 19.77 -2.37 -0.80
C GLY A 88 20.43 -1.41 0.20
N ARG A 89 19.74 -1.10 1.32
CA ARG A 89 20.19 -0.08 2.28
C ARG A 89 20.84 -0.68 3.54
N LEU A 90 20.26 -1.76 4.09
CA LEU A 90 20.64 -2.24 5.41
C LEU A 90 21.96 -3.03 5.39
N GLN A 91 22.74 -2.83 6.45
CA GLN A 91 24.06 -3.42 6.67
C GLN A 91 24.17 -4.02 8.08
N ALA A 92 25.23 -4.78 8.31
CA ALA A 92 25.54 -5.36 9.63
C ALA A 92 25.70 -4.25 10.68
N GLY A 93 25.08 -4.41 11.84
CA GLY A 93 25.09 -3.45 12.95
C GLY A 93 23.99 -2.40 12.91
N ASP A 94 23.21 -2.33 11.82
CA ASP A 94 22.15 -1.34 11.70
C ASP A 94 21.01 -1.57 12.71
N GLN A 95 20.52 -0.46 13.29
CA GLN A 95 19.27 -0.41 14.03
C GLN A 95 18.14 0.05 13.11
N VAL A 96 17.07 -0.73 13.04
CA VAL A 96 15.85 -0.43 12.27
C VAL A 96 14.71 -0.23 13.25
N VAL A 97 14.14 0.96 13.25
CA VAL A 97 12.92 1.27 14.01
C VAL A 97 11.72 0.98 13.12
N VAL A 98 10.74 0.20 13.62
CA VAL A 98 9.66 -0.34 12.78
C VAL A 98 8.30 -0.14 13.45
N SER A 99 7.25 0.19 12.68
CA SER A 99 5.91 0.34 13.24
C SER A 99 5.33 -1.01 13.68
N PRO A 100 4.42 -1.05 14.68
CA PRO A 100 3.89 -2.31 15.21
C PRO A 100 2.91 -3.02 14.26
N LEU A 101 2.42 -2.33 13.25
CA LEU A 101 1.35 -2.82 12.36
C LEU A 101 1.85 -3.29 11.00
N GLU A 102 3.15 -3.49 10.83
CA GLU A 102 3.77 -3.73 9.52
C GLU A 102 3.22 -4.97 8.80
N HIS A 103 3.05 -4.81 7.50
CA HIS A 103 2.71 -5.89 6.59
C HIS A 103 3.87 -6.88 6.39
N ASN A 104 3.59 -8.12 6.02
CA ASN A 104 4.59 -9.14 5.69
C ASN A 104 5.61 -8.70 4.62
N ALA A 105 5.25 -7.74 3.76
CA ALA A 105 6.18 -7.18 2.76
C ALA A 105 7.36 -6.43 3.41
N VAL A 106 7.20 -5.95 4.64
CA VAL A 106 8.24 -5.34 5.48
C VAL A 106 8.81 -6.37 6.45
N MET A 107 7.97 -7.07 7.21
CA MET A 107 8.45 -7.93 8.30
C MET A 107 9.23 -9.15 7.81
N ARG A 108 8.81 -9.79 6.73
CA ARG A 108 9.53 -10.98 6.20
C ARG A 108 10.95 -10.68 5.73
N PRO A 109 11.21 -9.65 4.90
CA PRO A 109 12.58 -9.28 4.55
C PRO A 109 13.40 -8.81 5.76
N LEU A 110 12.82 -8.06 6.71
CA LEU A 110 13.54 -7.64 7.92
C LEU A 110 13.93 -8.83 8.80
N VAL A 111 13.01 -9.76 9.07
CA VAL A 111 13.29 -10.96 9.87
C VAL A 111 14.36 -11.84 9.18
N ARG A 112 14.30 -11.95 7.84
CA ARG A 112 15.33 -12.66 7.09
C ARG A 112 16.69 -11.95 7.22
N LEU A 113 16.73 -10.65 6.95
CA LEU A 113 17.97 -9.86 7.06
C LEU A 113 18.57 -9.93 8.47
N ALA A 114 17.75 -9.87 9.53
CA ALA A 114 18.21 -9.99 10.91
C ALA A 114 18.80 -11.37 11.28
N ARG A 115 18.53 -12.40 10.48
CA ARG A 115 19.20 -13.72 10.61
C ARG A 115 20.54 -13.80 9.85
N GLU A 116 20.65 -13.04 8.76
CA GLU A 116 21.82 -13.02 7.89
C GLU A 116 22.84 -11.94 8.31
N LEU A 117 22.34 -10.85 8.91
CA LEU A 117 23.11 -9.70 9.38
C LEU A 117 22.77 -9.41 10.84
N PRO A 118 23.74 -8.94 11.69
CA PRO A 118 23.44 -8.52 13.06
C PRO A 118 22.66 -7.19 13.07
N LEU A 119 21.37 -7.25 12.73
CA LEU A 119 20.44 -6.11 12.80
C LEU A 119 19.69 -6.06 14.13
N THR A 120 19.43 -4.86 14.63
CA THR A 120 18.53 -4.62 15.75
C THR A 120 17.20 -4.12 15.22
N LEU A 121 16.12 -4.89 15.42
CA LEU A 121 14.75 -4.49 15.08
C LEU A 121 14.07 -3.94 16.33
N ASP A 122 13.68 -2.66 16.28
CA ASP A 122 13.16 -1.93 17.41
C ASP A 122 11.72 -1.46 17.14
N PRO A 123 10.69 -2.12 17.69
CA PRO A 123 9.30 -1.73 17.46
C PRO A 123 9.00 -0.38 18.13
N LEU A 124 8.34 0.51 17.40
CA LEU A 124 7.83 1.79 17.92
C LEU A 124 6.75 1.55 18.97
N PRO A 125 6.77 2.32 20.07
CA PRO A 125 5.69 2.32 21.06
C PRO A 125 4.39 2.79 20.41
N ALA A 126 3.26 2.19 20.81
CA ALA A 126 1.96 2.48 20.25
C ALA A 126 0.84 2.22 21.25
N ASP A 127 -0.33 2.82 21.02
CA ASP A 127 -1.56 2.54 21.75
C ASP A 127 -2.17 1.17 21.38
N SER A 128 -3.27 0.80 22.01
CA SER A 128 -3.96 -0.48 21.78
C SER A 128 -4.49 -0.67 20.35
N LEU A 129 -4.64 0.41 19.59
CA LEU A 129 -4.99 0.40 18.17
C LEU A 129 -3.75 0.44 17.27
N GLY A 130 -2.55 0.48 17.84
CA GLY A 130 -1.30 0.54 17.09
C GLY A 130 -0.99 1.92 16.49
N ARG A 131 -1.62 2.99 16.99
CA ARG A 131 -1.17 4.35 16.69
C ARG A 131 0.14 4.60 17.38
N ILE A 132 1.13 5.05 16.64
CA ILE A 132 2.47 5.30 17.18
C ILE A 132 2.42 6.42 18.22
N ASP A 133 2.93 6.14 19.41
CA ASP A 133 3.19 7.13 20.45
C ASP A 133 4.56 7.80 20.18
N TRP A 134 4.53 8.88 19.42
CA TRP A 134 5.73 9.60 19.01
C TRP A 134 6.44 10.28 20.19
N ASP A 135 5.74 10.60 21.29
CA ASP A 135 6.37 11.20 22.45
C ASP A 135 7.14 10.15 23.26
N ALA A 136 6.57 8.96 23.44
CA ALA A 136 7.29 7.82 24.00
C ALA A 136 8.46 7.39 23.10
N ALA A 137 8.27 7.39 21.76
CA ALA A 137 9.35 7.11 20.81
C ALA A 137 10.51 8.10 20.92
N ARG A 138 10.22 9.40 21.08
CA ARG A 138 11.23 10.45 21.28
C ARG A 138 12.00 10.26 22.58
N GLN A 139 11.32 9.96 23.67
CA GLN A 139 11.97 9.69 24.97
C GLN A 139 12.90 8.46 24.88
N ARG A 140 12.49 7.44 24.13
CA ARG A 140 13.30 6.24 23.90
C ARG A 140 14.51 6.55 23.02
N ALA A 141 14.34 7.31 21.93
CA ALA A 141 15.43 7.75 21.06
C ALA A 141 16.50 8.54 21.81
N ALA A 142 16.10 9.42 22.75
CA ALA A 142 17.02 10.20 23.56
C ALA A 142 17.91 9.36 24.50
N ARG A 143 17.54 8.12 24.78
CA ARG A 143 18.30 7.16 25.59
C ARG A 143 19.14 6.19 24.76
N GLY A 144 18.97 6.21 23.43
CA GLY A 144 19.67 5.33 22.50
C GLY A 144 21.10 5.81 22.20
N SER A 145 21.89 4.95 21.57
CA SER A 145 23.29 5.18 21.22
C SER A 145 23.50 6.00 19.93
N GLY A 146 22.43 6.45 19.28
CA GLY A 146 22.50 7.23 18.04
C GLY A 146 21.22 7.13 17.20
N PRO A 147 21.21 7.81 16.05
CA PRO A 147 20.07 7.77 15.14
C PRO A 147 19.94 6.37 14.49
N PRO A 148 18.73 5.79 14.38
CA PRO A 148 18.52 4.54 13.66
C PRO A 148 18.92 4.67 12.18
N ALA A 149 19.44 3.57 11.62
CA ALA A 149 19.84 3.50 10.22
C ALA A 149 18.63 3.59 9.26
N LEU A 150 17.45 3.20 9.73
CA LEU A 150 16.19 3.30 8.97
C LEU A 150 14.99 3.32 9.92
N ILE A 151 14.03 4.19 9.64
CA ILE A 151 12.69 4.18 10.21
C ILE A 151 11.74 3.61 9.16
N VAL A 152 10.95 2.61 9.52
CA VAL A 152 9.97 2.00 8.62
C VAL A 152 8.57 2.19 9.20
N VAL A 153 7.68 2.82 8.43
CA VAL A 153 6.32 3.11 8.87
C VAL A 153 5.31 2.73 7.77
N GLN A 154 4.41 1.82 8.09
CA GLN A 154 3.20 1.62 7.30
C GLN A 154 2.27 2.82 7.49
N HIS A 155 2.03 3.62 6.44
CA HIS A 155 1.25 4.86 6.53
C HIS A 155 -0.20 4.62 6.96
N ALA A 156 -0.81 3.51 6.48
CA ALA A 156 -2.10 3.07 7.01
C ALA A 156 -2.19 1.54 7.08
N SER A 157 -2.75 1.04 8.18
CA SER A 157 -2.94 -0.39 8.38
C SER A 157 -3.94 -0.99 7.40
N ASN A 158 -3.51 -2.04 6.70
CA ASN A 158 -4.37 -2.83 5.84
C ASN A 158 -5.30 -3.76 6.62
N VAL A 159 -5.15 -3.87 7.94
CA VAL A 159 -5.98 -4.72 8.80
C VAL A 159 -7.24 -3.98 9.25
N HIS A 160 -7.08 -2.80 9.84
CA HIS A 160 -8.17 -2.09 10.52
C HIS A 160 -8.23 -0.58 10.23
N GLY A 161 -7.40 -0.12 9.29
CA GLY A 161 -7.53 1.21 8.71
C GLY A 161 -6.94 2.37 9.53
N VAL A 162 -6.22 2.11 10.64
CA VAL A 162 -5.46 3.15 11.36
C VAL A 162 -4.50 3.85 10.41
N VAL A 163 -4.47 5.18 10.45
CA VAL A 163 -3.53 6.03 9.73
C VAL A 163 -2.50 6.58 10.71
N GLN A 164 -1.22 6.47 10.36
CA GLN A 164 -0.10 6.98 11.15
C GLN A 164 0.23 8.43 10.76
N ASP A 165 0.60 9.24 11.75
CA ASP A 165 1.15 10.57 11.53
C ASP A 165 2.64 10.45 11.17
N ILE A 166 2.92 10.32 9.86
CA ILE A 166 4.29 10.12 9.35
C ILE A 166 5.15 11.40 9.44
N GLU A 167 4.55 12.59 9.52
CA GLU A 167 5.31 13.85 9.65
C GLU A 167 6.06 13.91 10.97
N ARG A 168 5.54 13.29 12.03
CA ARG A 168 6.21 13.21 13.34
C ARG A 168 7.44 12.30 13.34
N ALA A 169 7.60 11.39 12.38
CA ALA A 169 8.75 10.49 12.33
C ALA A 169 10.09 11.24 12.27
N LYS A 170 10.18 12.24 11.38
CA LYS A 170 11.39 13.06 11.22
C LYS A 170 11.63 14.02 12.40
N GLN A 171 10.57 14.50 13.05
CA GLN A 171 10.68 15.30 14.26
C GLN A 171 11.19 14.47 15.43
N THR A 172 10.86 13.18 15.45
CA THR A 172 11.27 12.24 16.50
C THR A 172 12.70 11.73 16.28
N PHE A 173 13.08 11.45 15.03
CA PHE A 173 14.37 10.89 14.65
C PHE A 173 15.03 11.78 13.57
N PRO A 174 15.48 12.99 13.91
CA PRO A 174 16.16 13.87 12.97
C PRO A 174 17.47 13.20 12.50
N GLY A 175 17.70 13.22 11.19
CA GLY A 175 18.89 12.59 10.59
C GLY A 175 18.73 11.13 10.19
N SER A 176 17.70 10.41 10.64
CA SER A 176 17.42 9.05 10.17
C SER A 176 16.58 9.05 8.90
N PRO A 177 16.88 8.18 7.91
CA PRO A 177 16.04 8.02 6.73
C PRO A 177 14.70 7.37 7.08
N LEU A 178 13.63 7.84 6.40
CA LEU A 178 12.26 7.36 6.58
C LEU A 178 11.79 6.60 5.35
N LEU A 179 11.43 5.33 5.53
CA LEU A 179 10.73 4.49 4.55
C LEU A 179 9.25 4.41 4.91
N VAL A 180 8.40 4.80 3.96
CA VAL A 180 6.94 4.76 4.09
C VAL A 180 6.37 3.67 3.18
N ASP A 181 5.68 2.67 3.78
CA ASP A 181 4.79 1.78 3.04
C ASP A 181 3.46 2.50 2.78
N ALA A 182 3.30 3.01 1.57
CA ALA A 182 2.11 3.72 1.12
C ALA A 182 1.11 2.83 0.36
N ALA A 183 1.19 1.50 0.50
CA ALA A 183 0.33 0.58 -0.25
C ALA A 183 -1.17 0.81 -0.03
N GLN A 184 -1.58 1.36 1.11
CA GLN A 184 -2.98 1.67 1.42
C GLN A 184 -3.35 3.14 1.22
N THR A 185 -2.36 4.02 1.06
CA THR A 185 -2.58 5.47 1.08
C THR A 185 -2.27 6.18 -0.22
N ALA A 186 -1.45 5.59 -1.10
CA ALA A 186 -1.22 6.11 -2.45
C ALA A 186 -2.54 6.21 -3.23
N GLY A 187 -2.90 7.42 -3.72
CA GLY A 187 -4.19 7.71 -4.36
C GLY A 187 -5.38 7.81 -3.40
N VAL A 188 -5.15 7.65 -2.10
CA VAL A 188 -6.18 7.74 -1.05
C VAL A 188 -6.00 8.98 -0.19
N LEU A 189 -4.79 9.19 0.32
CA LEU A 189 -4.43 10.36 1.13
C LEU A 189 -3.39 11.21 0.40
N PRO A 190 -3.31 12.51 0.71
CA PRO A 190 -2.24 13.35 0.19
C PRO A 190 -0.88 12.84 0.70
N ILE A 191 0.06 12.68 -0.21
CA ILE A 191 1.45 12.34 0.08
C ILE A 191 2.32 13.30 -0.70
N ASP A 192 3.24 13.96 -0.01
CA ASP A 192 4.24 14.86 -0.57
C ASP A 192 5.59 14.55 0.08
N VAL A 193 6.48 13.92 -0.69
CA VAL A 193 7.74 13.41 -0.16
C VAL A 193 8.66 14.52 0.34
N ASP A 194 8.63 15.70 -0.29
CA ASP A 194 9.43 16.85 0.12
C ASP A 194 8.90 17.46 1.42
N ARG A 195 7.62 17.78 1.46
CA ARG A 195 6.97 18.41 2.62
C ARG A 195 7.00 17.49 3.83
N GLN A 196 6.74 16.21 3.65
CA GLN A 196 6.71 15.21 4.72
C GLN A 196 8.09 14.59 5.02
N GLN A 197 9.12 15.05 4.30
CA GLN A 197 10.50 14.59 4.45
C GLN A 197 10.66 13.06 4.35
N ILE A 198 9.91 12.45 3.45
CA ILE A 198 10.00 11.02 3.18
C ILE A 198 11.24 10.76 2.33
N ASP A 199 12.09 9.83 2.75
CA ASP A 199 13.31 9.48 2.01
C ASP A 199 13.07 8.30 1.06
N PHE A 200 12.16 7.40 1.41
CA PHE A 200 11.76 6.27 0.60
C PHE A 200 10.24 6.08 0.67
N LEU A 201 9.59 5.97 -0.48
CA LEU A 201 8.15 5.71 -0.56
C LEU A 201 7.91 4.51 -1.46
N CYS A 202 7.15 3.52 -0.99
CA CYS A 202 6.76 2.38 -1.82
C CYS A 202 5.24 2.27 -1.93
N ALA A 203 4.74 2.07 -3.15
CA ALA A 203 3.32 1.95 -3.41
C ALA A 203 2.99 0.91 -4.49
N SER A 204 1.79 0.35 -4.42
CA SER A 204 1.20 -0.49 -5.47
C SER A 204 0.14 0.30 -6.22
N VAL A 205 0.16 0.18 -7.54
CA VAL A 205 -0.77 0.92 -8.39
C VAL A 205 -2.20 0.34 -8.35
N HIS A 206 -2.34 -0.97 -8.13
CA HIS A 206 -3.62 -1.68 -8.24
C HIS A 206 -4.59 -1.47 -7.06
N LYS A 207 -4.23 -0.67 -6.05
CA LYS A 207 -5.07 -0.34 -4.90
C LYS A 207 -5.69 1.06 -5.07
N GLY A 208 -5.34 2.02 -4.21
CA GLY A 208 -5.93 3.36 -4.23
C GLY A 208 -5.65 4.18 -5.48
N LEU A 209 -4.60 3.88 -6.23
CA LEU A 209 -4.34 4.48 -7.54
C LEU A 209 -5.23 3.91 -8.66
N LEU A 210 -6.01 2.87 -8.40
CA LEU A 210 -7.00 2.24 -9.29
C LEU A 210 -6.43 1.64 -10.59
N GLY A 211 -5.11 1.55 -10.75
CA GLY A 211 -4.46 0.98 -11.91
C GLY A 211 -4.42 -0.56 -11.93
N PRO A 212 -3.73 -1.17 -12.89
CA PRO A 212 -3.62 -2.62 -13.01
C PRO A 212 -2.68 -3.23 -11.98
N THR A 213 -2.76 -4.55 -11.80
CA THR A 213 -1.77 -5.34 -11.06
C THR A 213 -0.44 -5.41 -11.82
N GLY A 214 0.66 -5.79 -11.12
CA GLY A 214 1.97 -5.96 -11.76
C GLY A 214 2.72 -4.66 -12.02
N VAL A 215 2.26 -3.53 -11.43
CA VAL A 215 2.94 -2.24 -11.41
C VAL A 215 2.94 -1.68 -9.99
N GLY A 216 4.09 -1.22 -9.57
CA GLY A 216 4.30 -0.44 -8.37
C GLY A 216 5.34 0.63 -8.61
N VAL A 217 5.58 1.45 -7.61
CA VAL A 217 6.57 2.52 -7.65
C VAL A 217 7.35 2.56 -6.34
N ALA A 218 8.63 2.94 -6.46
CA ALA A 218 9.46 3.29 -5.34
C ALA A 218 10.11 4.66 -5.59
N TYR A 219 9.90 5.61 -4.69
CA TYR A 219 10.70 6.82 -4.61
C TYR A 219 11.94 6.52 -3.78
N LEU A 220 13.09 6.88 -4.31
CA LEU A 220 14.39 6.68 -3.69
C LEU A 220 15.09 8.04 -3.59
N SER A 221 15.19 8.61 -2.39
CA SER A 221 15.90 9.88 -2.20
C SER A 221 17.36 9.79 -2.70
N PRO A 222 17.84 10.78 -3.48
CA PRO A 222 19.23 10.80 -3.92
C PRO A 222 20.23 11.02 -2.78
N LYS A 223 19.77 11.35 -1.58
CA LYS A 223 20.62 11.53 -0.39
C LYS A 223 21.21 10.23 0.14
N TYR A 224 20.61 9.09 -0.20
CA TYR A 224 20.98 7.79 0.34
C TYR A 224 21.27 6.79 -0.75
N GLU A 225 22.35 6.05 -0.57
CA GLU A 225 22.72 4.95 -1.45
C GLU A 225 21.79 3.76 -1.22
N VAL A 226 21.28 3.18 -2.30
CA VAL A 226 20.53 1.93 -2.33
C VAL A 226 21.15 1.03 -3.39
N ARG A 227 21.55 -0.15 -3.03
CA ARG A 227 22.06 -1.14 -4.01
C ARG A 227 20.89 -1.68 -4.82
N PRO A 228 21.03 -1.87 -6.14
CA PRO A 228 19.97 -2.47 -6.95
C PRO A 228 19.63 -3.87 -6.44
N LEU A 229 18.38 -4.27 -6.60
CA LEU A 229 17.90 -5.60 -6.24
C LEU A 229 18.15 -6.61 -7.36
N ILE A 230 18.17 -6.13 -8.60
CA ILE A 230 18.28 -6.92 -9.82
C ILE A 230 19.25 -6.18 -10.76
N ASP A 231 20.24 -6.88 -11.26
CA ASP A 231 21.14 -6.42 -12.30
C ASP A 231 20.73 -7.02 -13.65
N GLY A 232 20.89 -6.26 -14.74
CA GLY A 232 20.54 -6.76 -16.07
C GLY A 232 20.49 -5.66 -17.13
N GLY A 233 20.08 -6.01 -18.33
CA GLY A 233 20.00 -5.05 -19.43
C GLY A 233 18.95 -3.97 -19.19
N THR A 234 19.36 -2.71 -19.27
CA THR A 234 18.51 -1.50 -19.07
C THR A 234 18.19 -0.77 -20.38
N GLY A 235 18.89 -1.11 -21.47
CA GLY A 235 18.77 -0.45 -22.76
C GLY A 235 19.78 0.68 -22.99
N SER A 236 20.49 1.08 -21.95
CA SER A 236 21.59 2.06 -21.99
C SER A 236 22.92 1.38 -21.70
N ARG A 237 24.04 2.01 -22.11
CA ARG A 237 25.42 1.53 -21.90
C ARG A 237 25.61 0.05 -22.22
N SER A 238 25.08 -0.41 -23.36
CA SER A 238 25.11 -1.82 -23.77
C SER A 238 26.53 -2.36 -23.99
N GLU A 239 27.51 -1.51 -24.09
CA GLU A 239 28.94 -1.82 -24.19
C GLU A 239 29.60 -2.18 -22.85
N SER A 240 28.95 -1.82 -21.72
CA SER A 240 29.46 -2.09 -20.37
C SER A 240 28.88 -3.39 -19.81
N LEU A 241 29.70 -4.14 -19.08
CA LEU A 241 29.28 -5.30 -18.28
C LEU A 241 28.81 -4.90 -16.87
N GLU A 242 28.99 -3.63 -16.48
CA GLU A 242 28.55 -3.13 -15.19
C GLU A 242 27.15 -2.51 -15.28
N GLN A 243 26.36 -2.65 -14.21
CA GLN A 243 25.05 -2.01 -14.09
C GLN A 243 25.22 -0.48 -14.16
N PRO A 244 24.39 0.24 -14.93
CA PRO A 244 24.43 1.70 -14.96
C PRO A 244 24.31 2.32 -13.58
N ASP A 245 25.02 3.41 -13.34
CA ASP A 245 25.05 4.14 -12.08
C ASP A 245 24.02 5.28 -12.00
N PHE A 246 23.39 5.62 -13.12
CA PHE A 246 22.39 6.68 -13.21
C PHE A 246 20.94 6.15 -13.11
N ARG A 247 20.03 7.01 -12.65
CA ARG A 247 18.60 6.73 -12.51
C ARG A 247 17.84 7.09 -13.78
N PRO A 248 16.76 6.40 -14.09
CA PRO A 248 16.18 5.28 -13.35
C PRO A 248 16.81 3.91 -13.68
N ASP A 249 17.69 3.85 -14.70
CA ASP A 249 18.23 2.63 -15.31
C ASP A 249 18.93 1.70 -14.29
N ARG A 250 19.59 2.30 -13.30
CA ARG A 250 20.22 1.55 -12.20
C ARG A 250 19.27 0.55 -11.52
N TYR A 251 17.98 0.85 -11.48
CA TYR A 251 16.97 0.08 -10.72
C TYR A 251 15.94 -0.60 -11.61
N GLU A 252 15.93 -0.32 -12.91
CA GLU A 252 14.92 -0.80 -13.86
C GLU A 252 15.51 -1.77 -14.89
N ALA A 253 16.17 -2.81 -14.39
CA ALA A 253 16.69 -3.87 -15.26
C ALA A 253 15.56 -4.70 -15.87
N GLY A 254 15.70 -5.04 -17.15
CA GLY A 254 14.72 -5.83 -17.91
C GLY A 254 13.75 -4.97 -18.72
N THR A 255 12.73 -5.61 -19.30
CA THR A 255 11.68 -4.95 -20.05
C THR A 255 10.56 -4.56 -19.10
N LEU A 256 10.19 -3.28 -19.10
CA LEU A 256 9.10 -2.75 -18.29
C LEU A 256 7.75 -3.35 -18.72
N ASN A 257 6.81 -3.43 -17.78
CA ASN A 257 5.41 -3.81 -18.04
C ASN A 257 4.66 -2.67 -18.75
N LEU A 258 4.89 -2.50 -20.06
CA LEU A 258 4.36 -1.38 -20.84
C LEU A 258 2.83 -1.31 -20.82
N HIS A 259 2.14 -2.45 -20.90
CA HIS A 259 0.68 -2.50 -20.84
C HIS A 259 0.15 -2.10 -19.47
N GLY A 260 0.83 -2.54 -18.41
CA GLY A 260 0.54 -2.10 -17.04
C GLY A 260 0.79 -0.61 -16.83
N LEU A 261 1.85 -0.06 -17.44
CA LEU A 261 2.14 1.38 -17.39
C LEU A 261 1.13 2.20 -18.17
N ALA A 262 0.68 1.72 -19.33
CA ALA A 262 -0.40 2.36 -20.09
C ALA A 262 -1.70 2.43 -19.25
N GLY A 263 -2.09 1.32 -18.63
CA GLY A 263 -3.24 1.31 -17.71
C GLY A 263 -3.06 2.22 -16.49
N THR A 264 -1.82 2.32 -15.98
CA THR A 264 -1.48 3.26 -14.89
C THR A 264 -1.67 4.70 -15.34
N LEU A 265 -1.18 5.05 -16.53
CA LEU A 265 -1.38 6.37 -17.11
C LEU A 265 -2.86 6.71 -17.31
N GLY A 266 -3.67 5.72 -17.76
CA GLY A 266 -5.12 5.86 -17.84
C GLY A 266 -5.76 6.17 -16.49
N ALA A 267 -5.35 5.47 -15.43
CA ALA A 267 -5.80 5.73 -14.06
C ALA A 267 -5.44 7.15 -13.59
N LEU A 268 -4.20 7.58 -13.83
CA LEU A 268 -3.70 8.91 -13.41
C LEU A 268 -4.43 10.04 -14.14
N ARG A 269 -4.69 9.92 -15.43
CA ARG A 269 -5.42 10.92 -16.21
C ARG A 269 -6.85 11.13 -15.71
N GLY A 270 -7.49 10.09 -15.20
CA GLY A 270 -8.80 10.19 -14.56
C GLY A 270 -8.75 10.66 -13.09
N GLN A 271 -7.57 10.69 -12.44
CA GLN A 271 -7.41 11.05 -11.03
C GLN A 271 -7.89 12.46 -10.69
N PRO A 272 -7.62 13.51 -11.50
CA PRO A 272 -8.06 14.87 -11.19
C PRO A 272 -9.58 15.01 -11.09
N GLN A 273 -10.37 14.25 -11.89
CA GLN A 273 -11.83 14.27 -11.82
C GLN A 273 -12.37 13.50 -10.61
N ARG A 274 -11.65 12.46 -10.18
CA ARG A 274 -12.04 11.64 -9.03
C ARG A 274 -11.56 12.17 -7.69
N GLY A 275 -10.47 12.97 -7.70
CA GLY A 275 -9.78 13.38 -6.48
C GLY A 275 -9.18 12.21 -5.70
N LEU A 276 -8.80 12.45 -4.46
CA LEU A 276 -8.31 11.43 -3.55
C LEU A 276 -9.46 10.69 -2.88
N LEU A 277 -9.36 9.38 -2.81
CA LEU A 277 -10.43 8.51 -2.32
C LEU A 277 -10.62 8.53 -0.79
N GLY A 278 -9.74 9.21 -0.06
CA GLY A 278 -9.67 9.14 1.41
C GLY A 278 -10.91 9.65 2.13
N ALA A 279 -11.50 10.76 1.68
CA ALA A 279 -12.70 11.31 2.29
C ALA A 279 -13.88 10.33 2.18
N GLU A 280 -14.10 9.78 0.99
CA GLU A 280 -15.19 8.84 0.74
C GLU A 280 -14.98 7.51 1.49
N LYS A 281 -13.75 6.99 1.50
CA LYS A 281 -13.42 5.79 2.29
C LYS A 281 -13.70 6.00 3.78
N ARG A 282 -13.30 7.15 4.34
CA ARG A 282 -13.59 7.46 5.75
C ARG A 282 -15.08 7.59 6.00
N ARG A 283 -15.82 8.26 5.11
CA ARG A 283 -17.26 8.42 5.22
C ARG A 283 -18.00 7.08 5.23
N LEU A 284 -17.70 6.19 4.27
CA LEU A 284 -18.31 4.86 4.16
C LEU A 284 -17.89 3.94 5.32
N SER A 285 -16.60 3.96 5.69
CA SER A 285 -16.12 3.19 6.85
C SER A 285 -16.74 3.69 8.15
N GLY A 286 -16.88 4.99 8.33
CA GLY A 286 -17.54 5.61 9.50
C GLY A 286 -19.01 5.23 9.62
N GLN A 287 -19.77 5.29 8.51
CA GLN A 287 -21.16 4.82 8.44
C GLN A 287 -21.28 3.35 8.89
N MET A 288 -20.42 2.49 8.34
CA MET A 288 -20.39 1.07 8.68
C MET A 288 -20.05 0.86 10.16
N LEU A 289 -19.00 1.51 10.67
CA LEU A 289 -18.57 1.37 12.06
C LEU A 289 -19.64 1.79 13.04
N ALA A 290 -20.31 2.92 12.80
CA ALA A 290 -21.40 3.40 13.64
C ALA A 290 -22.56 2.41 13.71
N ALA A 291 -22.93 1.82 12.57
CA ALA A 291 -24.01 0.83 12.52
C ALA A 291 -23.61 -0.51 13.15
N LEU A 292 -22.39 -1.01 12.90
CA LEU A 292 -21.91 -2.26 13.48
C LEU A 292 -21.77 -2.20 15.01
N ALA A 293 -21.46 -1.03 15.58
CA ALA A 293 -21.36 -0.83 17.02
C ALA A 293 -22.67 -1.11 17.78
N ALA A 294 -23.82 -1.00 17.11
CA ALA A 294 -25.14 -1.28 17.67
C ALA A 294 -25.52 -2.78 17.61
N ILE A 295 -24.79 -3.60 16.85
CA ILE A 295 -25.12 -5.01 16.67
C ILE A 295 -24.55 -5.83 17.82
N ARG A 296 -25.43 -6.47 18.59
CA ARG A 296 -25.02 -7.33 19.69
C ARG A 296 -24.21 -8.51 19.17
N GLY A 297 -23.06 -8.78 19.80
CA GLY A 297 -22.16 -9.87 19.43
C GLY A 297 -21.10 -9.50 18.39
N VAL A 298 -21.15 -8.30 17.83
CA VAL A 298 -20.09 -7.76 16.96
C VAL A 298 -19.03 -7.03 17.78
N GLU A 299 -17.79 -7.40 17.59
CA GLU A 299 -16.62 -6.73 18.19
C GLU A 299 -15.85 -5.96 17.13
N ILE A 300 -15.85 -4.64 17.20
CA ILE A 300 -15.09 -3.77 16.29
C ILE A 300 -13.61 -3.75 16.71
N ARG A 301 -12.71 -3.79 15.69
CA ARG A 301 -11.25 -3.70 15.85
C ARG A 301 -10.65 -2.51 15.13
N SER A 302 -11.44 -1.70 14.46
CA SER A 302 -11.05 -0.45 13.79
C SER A 302 -11.26 0.77 14.68
N PRO A 303 -10.52 1.88 14.45
CA PRO A 303 -10.81 3.15 15.09
C PRO A 303 -12.24 3.61 14.80
N THR A 304 -12.92 4.12 15.83
CA THR A 304 -14.31 4.62 15.71
C THR A 304 -14.40 6.15 15.69
N ASP A 305 -13.27 6.84 15.61
CA ASP A 305 -13.14 8.30 15.63
C ASP A 305 -13.25 8.95 14.23
N GLY A 306 -13.70 8.21 13.22
CA GLY A 306 -13.87 8.68 11.84
C GLY A 306 -12.59 8.67 10.99
N THR A 307 -11.47 8.19 11.50
CA THR A 307 -10.20 8.18 10.78
C THR A 307 -9.93 6.90 9.98
N ALA A 308 -10.66 5.81 10.26
CA ALA A 308 -10.43 4.50 9.67
C ALA A 308 -10.67 4.46 8.16
N LEU A 309 -9.75 3.82 7.42
CA LEU A 309 -9.85 3.60 5.97
C LEU A 309 -10.46 2.26 5.58
N CYS A 310 -10.68 1.37 6.54
CA CYS A 310 -11.39 0.10 6.39
C CYS A 310 -11.92 -0.36 7.75
N VAL A 311 -12.82 -1.35 7.73
CA VAL A 311 -13.51 -1.87 8.91
C VAL A 311 -13.05 -3.29 9.18
N SER A 312 -12.61 -3.54 10.41
CA SER A 312 -12.22 -4.85 10.90
C SER A 312 -13.08 -5.23 12.11
N PHE A 313 -13.66 -6.41 12.10
CA PHE A 313 -14.56 -6.87 13.16
C PHE A 313 -14.52 -8.38 13.35
N ARG A 314 -15.10 -8.84 14.46
CA ARG A 314 -15.43 -10.23 14.77
C ARG A 314 -16.89 -10.35 15.12
N ILE A 315 -17.44 -11.56 15.00
CA ILE A 315 -18.73 -11.94 15.60
C ILE A 315 -18.44 -13.02 16.63
N LEU A 316 -18.93 -12.84 17.86
CA LEU A 316 -18.75 -13.80 18.94
C LEU A 316 -19.35 -15.16 18.54
N GLY A 317 -18.59 -16.23 18.76
CA GLY A 317 -18.99 -17.59 18.45
C GLY A 317 -18.75 -18.03 17.00
N LEU A 318 -18.32 -17.14 16.09
CA LEU A 318 -18.04 -17.46 14.68
C LEU A 318 -16.59 -17.19 14.29
N GLY A 319 -16.03 -18.06 13.46
CA GLY A 319 -14.73 -17.83 12.81
C GLY A 319 -14.80 -16.80 11.69
N PRO A 320 -13.72 -16.03 11.45
CA PRO A 320 -13.70 -15.04 10.36
C PRO A 320 -14.00 -15.63 8.98
N GLU A 321 -13.50 -16.83 8.70
CA GLU A 321 -13.72 -17.55 7.44
C GLU A 321 -15.20 -17.89 7.23
N GLU A 322 -15.87 -18.37 8.29
CA GLU A 322 -17.29 -18.70 8.25
C GLU A 322 -18.14 -17.45 8.00
N ILE A 323 -17.85 -16.35 8.70
CA ILE A 323 -18.54 -15.07 8.50
C ILE A 323 -18.40 -14.60 7.06
N SER A 324 -17.17 -14.63 6.52
CA SER A 324 -16.90 -14.18 5.15
C SER A 324 -17.60 -15.07 4.12
N LEU A 325 -17.61 -16.37 4.33
CA LEU A 325 -18.28 -17.33 3.46
C LEU A 325 -19.81 -17.11 3.44
N ARG A 326 -20.41 -16.83 4.59
CA ARG A 326 -21.84 -16.51 4.71
C ARG A 326 -22.16 -15.18 4.04
N LEU A 327 -21.34 -14.13 4.23
CA LEU A 327 -21.49 -12.86 3.56
C LEU A 327 -21.53 -13.02 2.03
N GLU A 328 -20.64 -13.86 1.48
CA GLU A 328 -20.59 -14.12 0.04
C GLU A 328 -21.79 -14.96 -0.43
N ARG A 329 -22.05 -16.12 0.19
CA ARG A 329 -23.03 -17.09 -0.30
C ARG A 329 -24.47 -16.67 -0.08
N GLU A 330 -24.78 -16.06 1.07
CA GLU A 330 -26.14 -15.69 1.43
C GLU A 330 -26.51 -14.28 0.95
N PHE A 331 -25.51 -13.38 0.84
CA PHE A 331 -25.76 -11.95 0.57
C PHE A 331 -25.02 -11.37 -0.62
N GLY A 332 -24.12 -12.11 -1.26
CA GLY A 332 -23.32 -11.63 -2.38
C GLY A 332 -22.33 -10.51 -2.02
N ILE A 333 -21.82 -10.50 -0.77
CA ILE A 333 -20.90 -9.50 -0.26
C ILE A 333 -19.50 -10.09 -0.17
N LEU A 334 -18.56 -9.51 -0.92
CA LEU A 334 -17.17 -9.97 -0.95
C LEU A 334 -16.35 -9.24 0.11
N SER A 335 -15.82 -9.98 1.05
CA SER A 335 -15.01 -9.52 2.19
C SER A 335 -13.70 -10.32 2.27
N ARG A 336 -12.82 -9.97 3.20
CA ARG A 336 -11.59 -10.73 3.42
C ARG A 336 -11.46 -11.17 4.87
N PRO A 337 -11.39 -12.51 5.15
CA PRO A 337 -11.13 -13.04 6.49
C PRO A 337 -9.64 -13.23 6.77
N GLY A 338 -9.30 -13.45 8.04
CA GLY A 338 -8.03 -13.96 8.53
C GLY A 338 -7.00 -12.88 8.89
N LEU A 339 -5.71 -13.17 8.64
CA LEU A 339 -4.58 -12.34 9.12
C LEU A 339 -4.15 -11.22 8.16
N HIS A 340 -4.77 -11.08 7.00
CA HIS A 340 -4.54 -9.97 6.05
C HIS A 340 -3.05 -9.75 5.68
N CYS A 341 -2.22 -10.81 5.73
CA CYS A 341 -0.77 -10.74 5.56
C CYS A 341 -0.04 -9.79 6.53
N ALA A 342 -0.61 -9.57 7.71
CA ALA A 342 -0.04 -8.69 8.75
C ALA A 342 -0.17 -9.34 10.15
N PRO A 343 0.48 -10.48 10.41
CA PRO A 343 0.39 -11.18 11.70
C PRO A 343 0.87 -10.30 12.86
N ALA A 344 1.85 -9.42 12.66
CA ALA A 344 2.32 -8.48 13.68
C ALA A 344 1.19 -7.54 14.14
N ALA A 345 0.40 -7.00 13.20
CA ALA A 345 -0.76 -6.17 13.53
C ALA A 345 -1.80 -6.97 14.33
N HIS A 346 -2.08 -8.22 13.97
CA HIS A 346 -3.02 -9.05 14.72
C HIS A 346 -2.50 -9.47 16.11
N GLN A 347 -1.18 -9.64 16.27
CA GLN A 347 -0.58 -9.84 17.59
C GLN A 347 -0.75 -8.60 18.47
N HIS A 348 -0.49 -7.40 17.91
CA HIS A 348 -0.68 -6.14 18.62
C HIS A 348 -2.15 -5.91 19.01
N LEU A 349 -3.11 -6.21 18.10
CA LEU A 349 -4.55 -6.05 18.33
C LEU A 349 -5.19 -7.15 19.18
N GLY A 350 -4.44 -8.17 19.61
CA GLY A 350 -4.96 -9.32 20.35
C GLY A 350 -5.95 -10.19 19.55
N THR A 351 -5.80 -10.23 18.22
CA THR A 351 -6.65 -10.98 17.31
C THR A 351 -5.94 -12.15 16.64
N PHE A 352 -4.66 -12.36 16.92
CA PHE A 352 -3.91 -13.54 16.50
C PHE A 352 -4.28 -14.77 17.36
N PRO A 353 -4.34 -16.02 16.83
CA PRO A 353 -4.09 -16.41 15.45
C PRO A 353 -5.32 -16.34 14.53
N ALA A 354 -6.52 -16.18 15.05
CA ALA A 354 -7.76 -16.29 14.28
C ALA A 354 -7.94 -15.15 13.24
N GLY A 355 -7.43 -13.95 13.51
CA GLY A 355 -7.64 -12.80 12.64
C GLY A 355 -9.01 -12.14 12.82
N THR A 356 -9.48 -11.46 11.80
CA THR A 356 -10.75 -10.72 11.75
C THR A 356 -11.38 -10.82 10.36
N VAL A 357 -12.63 -10.41 10.22
CA VAL A 357 -13.20 -10.07 8.92
C VAL A 357 -12.92 -8.60 8.64
N ARG A 358 -12.40 -8.31 7.44
CA ARG A 358 -12.19 -6.96 6.97
C ARG A 358 -13.15 -6.62 5.85
N LEU A 359 -13.81 -5.47 5.96
CA LEU A 359 -14.54 -4.80 4.92
C LEU A 359 -13.83 -3.51 4.57
N SER A 360 -13.47 -3.34 3.33
CA SER A 360 -12.75 -2.17 2.85
C SER A 360 -13.48 -1.53 1.68
N PRO A 361 -14.31 -0.49 1.93
CA PRO A 361 -14.98 0.25 0.88
C PRO A 361 -13.98 1.01 0.01
N GLY A 362 -14.37 1.29 -1.23
CA GLY A 362 -13.52 1.97 -2.19
C GLY A 362 -14.29 2.55 -3.37
N TRP A 363 -13.60 2.73 -4.47
CA TRP A 363 -14.17 3.27 -5.69
C TRP A 363 -15.40 2.49 -6.14
N GLY A 364 -16.52 3.20 -6.35
CA GLY A 364 -17.78 2.64 -6.84
C GLY A 364 -18.70 2.07 -5.77
N ASN A 365 -18.29 2.01 -4.48
CA ASN A 365 -19.23 1.67 -3.41
C ASN A 365 -20.14 2.84 -3.06
N THR A 366 -21.36 2.50 -2.65
CA THR A 366 -22.40 3.46 -2.27
C THR A 366 -22.80 3.28 -0.80
N PRO A 367 -23.49 4.26 -0.18
CA PRO A 367 -24.10 4.10 1.16
C PRO A 367 -25.01 2.88 1.24
N GLU A 368 -25.77 2.58 0.18
CA GLU A 368 -26.69 1.45 0.11
C GLU A 368 -25.95 0.10 0.15
N ASP A 369 -24.73 0.04 -0.40
CA ASP A 369 -23.87 -1.14 -0.28
C ASP A 369 -23.45 -1.36 1.17
N ILE A 370 -23.13 -0.27 1.88
CA ILE A 370 -22.77 -0.31 3.30
C ILE A 370 -23.97 -0.78 4.14
N ASP A 371 -25.15 -0.21 3.91
CA ASP A 371 -26.38 -0.60 4.61
C ASP A 371 -26.72 -2.08 4.37
N ALA A 372 -26.52 -2.57 3.14
CA ALA A 372 -26.72 -3.98 2.82
C ALA A 372 -25.73 -4.88 3.59
N ALA A 373 -24.46 -4.47 3.67
CA ALA A 373 -23.44 -5.21 4.42
C ALA A 373 -23.75 -5.22 5.93
N VAL A 374 -24.19 -4.11 6.50
CA VAL A 374 -24.59 -4.04 7.91
C VAL A 374 -25.78 -4.96 8.21
N ARG A 375 -26.82 -4.95 7.38
CA ARG A 375 -27.98 -5.86 7.55
C ARG A 375 -27.58 -7.33 7.44
N ALA A 376 -26.68 -7.68 6.53
CA ALA A 376 -26.18 -9.05 6.41
C ALA A 376 -25.44 -9.49 7.69
N ILE A 377 -24.55 -8.63 8.21
CA ILE A 377 -23.81 -8.90 9.45
C ILE A 377 -24.76 -9.06 10.66
N GLU A 378 -25.80 -8.24 10.75
CA GLU A 378 -26.81 -8.33 11.80
C GLU A 378 -27.56 -9.66 11.75
N GLN A 379 -27.97 -10.13 10.56
CA GLN A 379 -28.61 -11.44 10.38
C GLN A 379 -27.68 -12.58 10.75
N ILE A 380 -26.41 -12.54 10.31
CA ILE A 380 -25.40 -13.56 10.65
C ILE A 380 -25.18 -13.59 12.18
N SER A 381 -25.02 -12.43 12.82
CA SER A 381 -24.81 -12.33 14.28
C SER A 381 -26.03 -12.81 15.07
N SER A 382 -27.24 -12.56 14.60
CA SER A 382 -28.47 -13.00 15.24
C SER A 382 -28.65 -14.52 15.15
N ALA A 383 -28.27 -15.13 14.05
CA ALA A 383 -28.33 -16.57 13.81
C ALA A 383 -27.23 -17.37 14.56
N ALA A 384 -26.21 -16.71 15.07
CA ALA A 384 -25.11 -17.32 15.84
C ALA A 384 -25.40 -17.41 17.36
N ARG A 385 -26.49 -16.82 17.79
CA ARG A 385 -26.99 -16.82 19.20
C ARG A 385 -28.04 -17.86 19.40
#